data_842d4223e9e4f002a54eb55f318d04f5
#
_entry.id   842d4223e9e4f002a54eb55f318d04f5
#
_cell.length_a   1.000
_cell.length_b   1.000
_cell.length_c   1.000
_cell.angle_alpha   90.00
_cell.angle_beta   90.00
_cell.angle_gamma   90.00
#
_symmetry.space_group_name_H-M   'P 1'
#
loop_
_entity.id
_entity.type
_entity.pdbx_description
1 polymer ?
#
loop_
_entity_poly.entity_id
_entity_poly.type
_entity_poly.pdbx_seq_one_letter_code
_entity_poly.pdbx_strand_id
1 'polypeptide(L)'
;MEMQPTRASSRLRKNNSMDDLCTGIATKCKPYTLDQSKAMNKKEKACDKDYITFYMKANNNFRAEFNMATYELFKDKLFTTIDSMSSDQSTLLKYTVDNNTDQKNMVVFQTIKIYHMNKRSMLPNRRASFSINLYNSTSSLLTNGTGINLFIDDIFSPILKCLQQQLDCIDIINADMKCALSNSTSDQSQV
;
A
#
# COMPACT_ATOMS: atom_id res chain seq x y z
N MET A 1 38.99 -8.41 -56.89
CA MET A 1 38.29 -7.57 -55.86
C MET A 1 36.93 -8.18 -55.65
N GLU A 2 36.85 -9.16 -54.70
CA GLU A 2 35.62 -9.89 -54.39
C GLU A 2 34.86 -9.15 -53.28
N MET A 3 33.60 -8.82 -53.58
CA MET A 3 32.69 -8.31 -52.56
C MET A 3 32.03 -9.44 -51.77
N GLN A 4 32.20 -9.47 -50.48
CA GLN A 4 31.51 -10.40 -49.60
C GLN A 4 30.07 -9.90 -49.30
N PRO A 5 29.08 -10.81 -49.20
CA PRO A 5 27.71 -10.45 -48.93
C PRO A 5 27.48 -10.21 -47.41
N THR A 6 26.86 -9.09 -47.09
CA THR A 6 26.40 -8.72 -45.72
C THR A 6 25.27 -9.65 -45.27
N ARG A 7 25.46 -10.30 -44.10
CA ARG A 7 24.47 -11.11 -43.40
C ARG A 7 23.33 -10.22 -42.86
N ALA A 8 22.17 -10.33 -43.46
CA ALA A 8 20.93 -9.81 -42.92
C ALA A 8 20.48 -10.66 -41.72
N SER A 9 20.53 -10.11 -40.51
CA SER A 9 19.99 -10.74 -39.30
C SER A 9 18.48 -10.57 -39.25
N SER A 10 17.73 -11.60 -39.64
CA SER A 10 16.28 -11.67 -39.48
C SER A 10 15.95 -11.97 -38.01
N ARG A 11 15.66 -10.93 -37.22
CA ARG A 11 15.04 -11.12 -35.93
C ARG A 11 13.57 -11.48 -36.11
N LEU A 12 13.27 -12.76 -35.97
CA LEU A 12 11.92 -13.30 -35.81
C LEU A 12 11.26 -12.64 -34.58
N ARG A 13 10.31 -11.76 -34.84
CA ARG A 13 9.37 -11.28 -33.78
C ARG A 13 8.45 -12.45 -33.44
N LYS A 14 8.62 -13.06 -32.28
CA LYS A 14 7.62 -13.97 -31.72
C LYS A 14 6.38 -13.13 -31.41
N ASN A 15 5.32 -13.36 -32.14
CA ASN A 15 3.97 -12.92 -31.79
C ASN A 15 3.55 -13.74 -30.57
N ASN A 16 3.64 -13.16 -29.38
CA ASN A 16 2.99 -13.73 -28.22
C ASN A 16 1.49 -13.44 -28.35
N SER A 17 0.71 -14.50 -28.52
CA SER A 17 -0.74 -14.45 -28.52
C SER A 17 -1.22 -13.96 -27.15
N MET A 18 -2.35 -13.27 -27.17
CA MET A 18 -2.94 -12.60 -26.01
C MET A 18 -3.52 -13.55 -24.95
N ASP A 19 -3.40 -14.85 -25.15
CA ASP A 19 -3.99 -15.91 -24.29
C ASP A 19 -3.11 -16.33 -23.11
N ASP A 20 -1.85 -15.87 -23.04
CA ASP A 20 -0.92 -16.22 -21.95
C ASP A 20 -1.01 -15.33 -20.70
N LEU A 21 -1.98 -14.42 -20.62
CA LEU A 21 -2.12 -13.48 -19.49
C LEU A 21 -2.86 -14.08 -18.27
N CYS A 22 -3.37 -15.31 -18.36
CA CYS A 22 -4.14 -15.94 -17.27
C CYS A 22 -3.41 -17.04 -16.51
N THR A 23 -2.21 -17.43 -16.89
CA THR A 23 -1.40 -18.37 -16.10
C THR A 23 -0.30 -17.62 -15.35
N GLY A 24 -0.71 -16.81 -14.39
CA GLY A 24 0.19 -16.30 -13.37
C GLY A 24 0.79 -17.51 -12.64
N ILE A 25 2.09 -17.76 -12.84
CA ILE A 25 2.86 -18.66 -11.98
C ILE A 25 2.68 -18.10 -10.57
N ALA A 26 1.80 -18.72 -9.79
CA ALA A 26 1.65 -18.46 -8.38
C ALA A 26 2.99 -18.79 -7.74
N THR A 27 3.86 -17.80 -7.61
CA THR A 27 5.02 -17.92 -6.74
C THR A 27 4.47 -18.28 -5.40
N LYS A 28 4.71 -19.52 -4.94
CA LYS A 28 4.33 -19.98 -3.60
C LYS A 28 5.08 -19.12 -2.60
N CYS A 29 4.53 -17.95 -2.29
CA CYS A 29 4.99 -17.15 -1.17
C CYS A 29 4.80 -18.03 0.06
N LYS A 30 5.88 -18.28 0.81
CA LYS A 30 5.78 -18.95 2.10
C LYS A 30 4.78 -18.17 2.93
N PRO A 31 3.76 -18.83 3.53
CA PRO A 31 2.79 -18.13 4.36
C PRO A 31 3.54 -17.39 5.47
N TYR A 32 3.24 -16.11 5.63
CA TYR A 32 3.84 -15.30 6.68
C TYR A 32 3.34 -15.81 8.04
N THR A 33 4.27 -16.25 8.90
CA THR A 33 3.92 -16.66 10.27
C THR A 33 3.91 -15.42 11.14
N LEU A 34 2.72 -14.91 11.45
CA LEU A 34 2.57 -13.81 12.38
C LEU A 34 2.68 -14.33 13.82
N ASP A 35 3.69 -13.86 14.55
CA ASP A 35 3.74 -13.98 16.00
C ASP A 35 2.70 -12.99 16.59
N GLN A 36 1.58 -13.53 17.07
CA GLN A 36 0.46 -12.73 17.55
C GLN A 36 0.85 -11.85 18.75
N SER A 37 1.61 -12.39 19.70
CA SER A 37 2.05 -11.63 20.88
C SER A 37 2.92 -10.45 20.46
N LYS A 38 3.85 -10.66 19.53
CA LYS A 38 4.66 -9.55 18.99
C LYS A 38 3.84 -8.56 18.19
N ALA A 39 2.83 -9.00 17.46
CA ALA A 39 1.95 -8.10 16.71
C ALA A 39 1.09 -7.25 17.65
N MET A 40 0.54 -7.83 18.70
CA MET A 40 -0.23 -7.11 19.73
C MET A 40 0.64 -6.08 20.46
N ASN A 41 1.84 -6.45 20.92
CA ASN A 41 2.79 -5.52 21.54
C ASN A 41 3.19 -4.37 20.62
N LYS A 42 3.30 -4.60 19.29
CA LYS A 42 3.56 -3.53 18.33
C LYS A 42 2.37 -2.58 18.17
N LYS A 43 1.15 -3.12 18.18
CA LYS A 43 -0.08 -2.31 18.11
C LYS A 43 -0.25 -1.46 19.38
N GLU A 44 -0.03 -2.03 20.54
CA GLU A 44 -0.05 -1.30 21.81
C GLU A 44 0.95 -0.14 21.81
N LYS A 45 2.21 -0.41 21.42
CA LYS A 45 3.22 0.64 21.24
C LYS A 45 2.85 1.68 20.17
N ALA A 46 2.04 1.31 19.19
CA ALA A 46 1.55 2.27 18.19
C ALA A 46 0.55 3.25 18.79
N CYS A 47 -0.19 2.88 19.85
CA CYS A 47 -1.07 3.82 20.56
C CYS A 47 -0.30 4.95 21.25
N ASP A 48 0.96 4.74 21.61
CA ASP A 48 1.83 5.73 22.27
C ASP A 48 2.59 6.64 21.30
N LYS A 49 2.41 6.46 19.99
CA LYS A 49 3.02 7.33 18.98
C LYS A 49 2.28 8.65 18.86
N ASP A 50 2.98 9.65 18.31
CA ASP A 50 2.35 10.87 17.82
C ASP A 50 1.24 10.55 16.80
N TYR A 51 0.29 11.45 16.62
CA TYR A 51 -0.77 11.30 15.62
C TYR A 51 -0.24 10.90 14.28
N ILE A 52 0.81 11.59 13.84
CA ILE A 52 1.50 11.30 12.60
C ILE A 52 2.91 11.87 12.60
N THR A 53 3.86 11.05 12.20
CA THR A 53 5.23 11.48 11.88
C THR A 53 5.53 11.01 10.46
N PHE A 54 6.01 11.90 9.59
CA PHE A 54 6.31 11.55 8.20
C PHE A 54 7.60 12.21 7.71
N TYR A 55 8.25 11.55 6.76
CA TYR A 55 9.51 12.02 6.17
C TYR A 55 9.79 11.37 4.82
N MET A 56 10.57 12.09 4.01
CA MET A 56 11.13 11.55 2.77
C MET A 56 12.42 10.79 3.07
N LYS A 57 12.49 9.57 2.56
CA LYS A 57 13.73 8.78 2.53
C LYS A 57 14.45 8.97 1.19
N ALA A 58 15.72 8.54 1.14
CA ALA A 58 16.46 8.45 -0.11
C ALA A 58 15.68 7.64 -1.16
N ASN A 59 15.94 7.90 -2.44
CA ASN A 59 15.33 7.23 -3.59
C ASN A 59 13.81 7.43 -3.72
N ASN A 60 13.29 8.62 -3.43
CA ASN A 60 11.87 8.96 -3.56
C ASN A 60 10.95 7.99 -2.80
N ASN A 61 11.33 7.64 -1.58
CA ASN A 61 10.49 6.87 -0.68
C ASN A 61 9.89 7.81 0.36
N PHE A 62 8.56 7.79 0.51
CA PHE A 62 7.86 8.51 1.56
C PHE A 62 7.42 7.53 2.63
N ARG A 63 7.71 7.84 3.89
CA ARG A 63 7.26 7.04 5.04
C ARG A 63 6.44 7.90 5.98
N ALA A 64 5.34 7.33 6.49
CA ALA A 64 4.58 7.89 7.59
C ALA A 64 4.32 6.81 8.66
N GLU A 65 4.33 7.25 9.90
CA GLU A 65 4.00 6.47 11.09
C GLU A 65 2.88 7.20 11.84
N PHE A 66 1.96 6.44 12.41
CA PHE A 66 0.76 6.97 13.03
C PHE A 66 0.56 6.33 14.40
N ASN A 67 -0.21 6.98 15.28
CA ASN A 67 -0.86 6.23 16.34
C ASN A 67 -1.95 5.31 15.75
N MET A 68 -2.45 4.37 16.54
CA MET A 68 -3.31 3.31 16.02
C MET A 68 -4.64 3.85 15.48
N ALA A 69 -5.29 4.77 16.20
CA ALA A 69 -6.57 5.35 15.78
C ALA A 69 -6.42 6.17 14.49
N THR A 70 -5.41 7.04 14.42
CA THR A 70 -5.12 7.83 13.21
C THR A 70 -4.84 6.92 12.01
N TYR A 71 -4.15 5.81 12.22
CA TYR A 71 -3.84 4.86 11.13
C TYR A 71 -5.11 4.25 10.54
N GLU A 72 -6.03 3.77 11.37
CA GLU A 72 -7.27 3.16 10.87
C GLU A 72 -8.14 4.19 10.13
N LEU A 73 -8.30 5.38 10.69
CA LEU A 73 -9.03 6.47 10.02
C LEU A 73 -8.35 6.92 8.71
N PHE A 74 -7.01 7.02 8.72
CA PHE A 74 -6.25 7.33 7.51
C PHE A 74 -6.48 6.28 6.43
N LYS A 75 -6.48 5.01 6.79
CA LYS A 75 -6.68 3.90 5.88
C LYS A 75 -8.06 3.94 5.21
N ASP A 76 -9.11 4.18 5.99
CA ASP A 76 -10.48 4.31 5.47
C ASP A 76 -10.61 5.48 4.50
N LYS A 77 -10.05 6.65 4.87
CA LYS A 77 -10.02 7.83 4.00
C LYS A 77 -9.19 7.59 2.73
N LEU A 78 -8.07 6.87 2.84
CA LEU A 78 -7.21 6.52 1.72
C LEU A 78 -7.98 5.71 0.67
N PHE A 79 -8.67 4.66 1.08
CA PHE A 79 -9.46 3.85 0.14
C PHE A 79 -10.58 4.67 -0.50
N THR A 80 -11.32 5.46 0.29
CA THR A 80 -12.37 6.35 -0.24
C THR A 80 -11.81 7.33 -1.28
N THR A 81 -10.64 7.92 -1.00
CA THR A 81 -10.00 8.89 -1.91
C THR A 81 -9.55 8.21 -3.20
N ILE A 82 -8.90 7.04 -3.11
CA ILE A 82 -8.42 6.30 -4.29
C ILE A 82 -9.60 5.81 -5.14
N ASP A 83 -10.68 5.34 -4.52
CA ASP A 83 -11.91 4.93 -5.23
C ASP A 83 -12.52 6.10 -5.98
N SER A 84 -12.62 7.27 -5.34
CA SER A 84 -13.10 8.50 -5.98
C SER A 84 -12.23 8.87 -7.19
N MET A 85 -10.90 8.90 -7.01
CA MET A 85 -9.96 9.20 -8.10
C MET A 85 -10.01 8.18 -9.24
N SER A 86 -10.19 6.90 -8.91
CA SER A 86 -10.28 5.83 -9.93
C SER A 86 -11.61 5.86 -10.70
N SER A 87 -12.66 6.40 -10.09
CA SER A 87 -13.99 6.56 -10.70
C SER A 87 -14.08 7.81 -11.56
N ASP A 88 -13.26 8.82 -11.26
CA ASP A 88 -13.18 10.05 -12.05
C ASP A 88 -12.40 9.81 -13.34
N GLN A 89 -13.11 9.89 -14.47
CA GLN A 89 -12.52 9.73 -15.80
C GLN A 89 -11.47 10.79 -16.14
N SER A 90 -11.49 11.94 -15.47
CA SER A 90 -10.52 13.01 -15.68
C SER A 90 -9.13 12.69 -15.14
N THR A 91 -9.04 11.93 -14.04
CA THR A 91 -7.76 11.58 -13.41
C THR A 91 -7.00 10.48 -14.13
N LEU A 92 -7.69 9.65 -14.93
CA LEU A 92 -7.11 8.53 -15.67
C LEU A 92 -6.24 7.62 -14.79
N LEU A 93 -6.71 7.32 -13.58
CA LEU A 93 -6.04 6.42 -12.63
C LEU A 93 -6.78 5.10 -12.49
N LYS A 94 -6.04 4.03 -12.25
CA LYS A 94 -6.52 2.72 -11.82
C LYS A 94 -5.63 2.19 -10.72
N TYR A 95 -6.19 1.33 -9.88
CA TYR A 95 -5.42 0.73 -8.80
C TYR A 95 -5.71 -0.77 -8.65
N THR A 96 -4.78 -1.47 -8.02
CA THR A 96 -4.94 -2.86 -7.56
C THR A 96 -4.51 -2.96 -6.11
N VAL A 97 -5.14 -3.88 -5.37
CA VAL A 97 -4.82 -4.14 -3.97
C VAL A 97 -4.36 -5.59 -3.82
N ASP A 98 -3.15 -5.77 -3.33
CA ASP A 98 -2.59 -7.08 -2.96
C ASP A 98 -2.61 -7.21 -1.44
N ASN A 99 -3.37 -8.15 -0.90
CA ASN A 99 -3.44 -8.43 0.53
C ASN A 99 -2.48 -9.56 0.89
N ASN A 100 -1.59 -9.30 1.84
CA ASN A 100 -0.72 -10.31 2.41
C ASN A 100 -1.29 -10.75 3.76
N THR A 101 -1.73 -12.00 3.83
CA THR A 101 -2.37 -12.58 5.02
C THR A 101 -1.42 -13.50 5.76
N ASP A 102 -1.70 -13.69 7.06
CA ASP A 102 -1.07 -14.73 7.88
C ASP A 102 -1.76 -16.09 7.70
N GLN A 103 -1.33 -17.08 8.48
CA GLN A 103 -1.91 -18.43 8.47
C GLN A 103 -3.39 -18.48 8.89
N LYS A 104 -3.90 -17.46 9.57
CA LYS A 104 -5.29 -17.30 10.00
C LYS A 104 -6.10 -16.41 9.06
N ASN A 105 -5.58 -16.12 7.87
CA ASN A 105 -6.16 -15.20 6.89
C ASN A 105 -6.33 -13.74 7.38
N MET A 106 -5.61 -13.35 8.43
CA MET A 106 -5.58 -11.95 8.88
C MET A 106 -4.64 -11.14 8.00
N VAL A 107 -5.10 -10.00 7.52
CA VAL A 107 -4.30 -9.11 6.66
C VAL A 107 -3.19 -8.46 7.50
N VAL A 108 -1.95 -8.86 7.23
CA VAL A 108 -0.74 -8.35 7.90
C VAL A 108 -0.28 -7.04 7.28
N PHE A 109 -0.23 -7.00 5.96
CA PHE A 109 0.02 -5.78 5.22
C PHE A 109 -0.69 -5.80 3.85
N GLN A 110 -0.92 -4.61 3.31
CA GLN A 110 -1.57 -4.41 2.02
C GLN A 110 -0.64 -3.60 1.12
N THR A 111 -0.60 -3.96 -0.15
CA THR A 111 0.08 -3.17 -1.19
C THR A 111 -0.93 -2.65 -2.18
N ILE A 112 -1.07 -1.34 -2.27
CA ILE A 112 -1.92 -0.66 -3.25
C ILE A 112 -1.01 -0.15 -4.36
N LYS A 113 -1.22 -0.62 -5.59
CA LYS A 113 -0.46 -0.18 -6.76
C LYS A 113 -1.32 0.74 -7.60
N ILE A 114 -0.83 1.95 -7.86
CA ILE A 114 -1.52 2.97 -8.64
C ILE A 114 -0.92 3.06 -10.05
N TYR A 115 -1.78 3.02 -11.05
CA TYR A 115 -1.42 3.04 -12.46
C TYR A 115 -2.04 4.24 -13.16
N HIS A 116 -1.27 4.95 -13.97
CA HIS A 116 -1.84 5.87 -14.94
C HIS A 116 -2.43 5.10 -16.12
N MET A 117 -3.58 5.57 -16.60
CA MET A 117 -4.21 5.07 -17.80
C MET A 117 -3.58 5.73 -19.04
N ASN A 118 -3.38 4.93 -20.07
CA ASN A 118 -3.00 5.48 -21.36
C ASN A 118 -4.22 6.17 -22.01
N LYS A 119 -4.11 7.46 -22.32
CA LYS A 119 -5.20 8.27 -22.90
C LYS A 119 -5.78 7.72 -24.21
N ARG A 120 -4.97 7.02 -25.01
CA ARG A 120 -5.39 6.48 -26.32
C ARG A 120 -6.05 5.12 -26.23
N SER A 121 -5.46 4.21 -25.44
CA SER A 121 -5.94 2.83 -25.31
C SER A 121 -6.91 2.62 -24.16
N MET A 122 -7.02 3.59 -23.24
CA MET A 122 -7.79 3.47 -21.98
C MET A 122 -7.41 2.24 -21.16
N LEU A 123 -6.19 1.75 -21.33
CA LEU A 123 -5.62 0.65 -20.56
C LEU A 123 -4.60 1.16 -19.56
N PRO A 124 -4.48 0.52 -18.38
CA PRO A 124 -3.46 0.89 -17.41
C PRO A 124 -2.05 0.64 -17.96
N ASN A 125 -1.13 1.50 -17.60
CA ASN A 125 0.28 1.32 -17.94
C ASN A 125 0.81 0.00 -17.33
N ARG A 126 1.79 -0.63 -17.98
CA ARG A 126 2.37 -1.89 -17.53
C ARG A 126 3.05 -1.80 -16.16
N ARG A 127 3.53 -0.62 -15.78
CA ARG A 127 4.20 -0.38 -14.50
C ARG A 127 3.36 0.57 -13.66
N ALA A 128 3.26 0.26 -12.36
CA ALA A 128 2.67 1.18 -11.41
C ALA A 128 3.48 2.49 -11.36
N SER A 129 2.79 3.61 -11.25
CA SER A 129 3.40 4.92 -11.04
C SER A 129 3.98 5.03 -9.64
N PHE A 130 3.27 4.47 -8.67
CA PHE A 130 3.73 4.32 -7.30
C PHE A 130 2.97 3.20 -6.60
N SER A 131 3.52 2.74 -5.48
CA SER A 131 2.91 1.73 -4.61
C SER A 131 2.84 2.26 -3.19
N ILE A 132 1.73 2.01 -2.51
CA ILE A 132 1.50 2.33 -1.11
C ILE A 132 1.47 1.01 -0.34
N ASN A 133 2.40 0.82 0.58
CA ASN A 133 2.45 -0.35 1.46
C ASN A 133 1.94 0.04 2.84
N LEU A 134 0.85 -0.56 3.28
CA LEU A 134 0.21 -0.34 4.58
C LEU A 134 0.57 -1.48 5.52
N TYR A 135 1.22 -1.18 6.64
CA TYR A 135 1.68 -2.15 7.64
C TYR A 135 0.77 -2.11 8.87
N ASN A 136 -0.19 -3.02 8.93
CA ASN A 136 -1.22 -3.04 9.98
C ASN A 136 -0.67 -3.30 11.39
N SER A 137 0.44 -4.05 11.52
CA SER A 137 1.03 -4.34 12.84
C SER A 137 1.82 -3.18 13.44
N THR A 138 2.24 -2.21 12.65
CA THR A 138 3.09 -1.09 13.09
C THR A 138 2.44 0.27 12.90
N SER A 139 1.19 0.30 12.40
CA SER A 139 0.47 1.53 12.06
C SER A 139 1.34 2.49 11.25
N SER A 140 1.85 2.00 10.12
CA SER A 140 2.76 2.77 9.27
C SER A 140 2.53 2.50 7.80
N LEU A 141 2.92 3.44 6.96
CA LEU A 141 2.92 3.27 5.52
C LEU A 141 4.29 3.60 4.92
N LEU A 142 4.54 3.00 3.76
CA LEU A 142 5.67 3.31 2.90
C LEU A 142 5.15 3.47 1.47
N THR A 143 5.38 4.63 0.88
CA THR A 143 5.07 4.87 -0.54
C THR A 143 6.35 5.01 -1.33
N ASN A 144 6.42 4.34 -2.48
CA ASN A 144 7.56 4.38 -3.39
C ASN A 144 7.12 4.43 -4.85
N GLY A 145 7.93 5.03 -5.69
CA GLY A 145 7.70 5.13 -7.14
C GLY A 145 7.90 6.53 -7.69
N THR A 146 7.76 6.67 -9.01
CA THR A 146 7.98 7.95 -9.71
C THR A 146 6.85 8.95 -9.49
N GLY A 147 5.63 8.48 -9.19
CA GLY A 147 4.45 9.31 -8.95
C GLY A 147 4.25 9.72 -7.49
N ILE A 148 5.31 9.78 -6.68
CA ILE A 148 5.21 10.04 -5.24
C ILE A 148 4.66 11.44 -4.93
N ASN A 149 4.92 12.42 -5.78
CA ASN A 149 4.38 13.79 -5.59
C ASN A 149 2.86 13.79 -5.68
N LEU A 150 2.28 13.04 -6.65
CA LEU A 150 0.83 12.88 -6.73
C LEU A 150 0.26 12.27 -5.44
N PHE A 151 0.96 11.27 -4.87
CA PHE A 151 0.54 10.71 -3.59
C PHE A 151 0.55 11.76 -2.47
N ILE A 152 1.62 12.56 -2.38
CA ILE A 152 1.77 13.57 -1.33
C ILE A 152 0.73 14.68 -1.48
N ASP A 153 0.59 15.22 -2.69
CA ASP A 153 -0.20 16.44 -2.93
C ASP A 153 -1.69 16.15 -3.03
N ASP A 154 -2.08 15.08 -3.74
CA ASP A 154 -3.48 14.82 -4.09
C ASP A 154 -4.15 13.77 -3.19
N ILE A 155 -3.37 12.96 -2.46
CA ILE A 155 -3.91 11.91 -1.59
C ILE A 155 -3.58 12.19 -0.13
N PHE A 156 -2.29 12.21 0.22
CA PHE A 156 -1.85 12.27 1.61
C PHE A 156 -2.21 13.60 2.30
N SER A 157 -1.87 14.73 1.68
CA SER A 157 -2.09 16.05 2.27
C SER A 157 -3.57 16.40 2.48
N PRO A 158 -4.50 16.10 1.55
CA PRO A 158 -5.93 16.29 1.79
C PRO A 158 -6.47 15.42 2.92
N ILE A 159 -6.06 14.15 3.00
CA ILE A 159 -6.46 13.25 4.09
C ILE A 159 -5.94 13.79 5.42
N LEU A 160 -4.68 14.21 5.49
CA LEU A 160 -4.09 14.77 6.70
C LEU A 160 -4.86 15.99 7.21
N LYS A 161 -5.21 16.92 6.32
CA LYS A 161 -6.03 18.08 6.67
C LYS A 161 -7.39 17.69 7.26
N CYS A 162 -8.03 16.65 6.70
CA CYS A 162 -9.29 16.14 7.21
C CYS A 162 -9.14 15.52 8.62
N LEU A 163 -8.07 14.77 8.87
CA LEU A 163 -7.80 14.14 10.16
C LEU A 163 -7.45 15.18 11.23
N GLN A 164 -6.74 16.24 10.88
CA GLN A 164 -6.42 17.36 11.80
C GLN A 164 -7.66 18.04 12.38
N GLN A 165 -8.79 18.01 11.68
CA GLN A 165 -10.06 18.54 12.16
C GLN A 165 -10.78 17.63 13.17
N GLN A 166 -10.28 16.41 13.39
CA GLN A 166 -10.91 15.36 14.19
C GLN A 166 -10.02 14.89 15.36
N LEU A 167 -9.00 15.68 15.74
CA LEU A 167 -8.00 15.27 16.73
C LEU A 167 -8.60 14.87 18.07
N ASP A 168 -9.57 15.62 18.59
CA ASP A 168 -10.22 15.33 19.88
C ASP A 168 -10.91 13.94 19.86
N CYS A 169 -11.57 13.60 18.75
CA CYS A 169 -12.18 12.29 18.59
C CYS A 169 -11.12 11.17 18.46
N ILE A 170 -10.01 11.46 17.79
CA ILE A 170 -8.90 10.51 17.60
C ILE A 170 -8.30 10.15 18.94
N ASP A 171 -8.12 11.10 19.87
CA ASP A 171 -7.58 10.84 21.20
C ASP A 171 -8.45 9.87 22.00
N ILE A 172 -9.76 10.09 21.99
CA ILE A 172 -10.71 9.22 22.67
C ILE A 172 -10.64 7.80 22.09
N ILE A 173 -10.73 7.68 20.77
CA ILE A 173 -10.66 6.38 20.08
C ILE A 173 -9.34 5.67 20.37
N ASN A 174 -8.22 6.40 20.35
CA ASN A 174 -6.90 5.82 20.60
C ASN A 174 -6.74 5.32 22.05
N ALA A 175 -7.30 6.04 23.02
CA ALA A 175 -7.33 5.61 24.41
C ALA A 175 -8.17 4.34 24.61
N ASP A 176 -9.35 4.27 23.98
CA ASP A 176 -10.22 3.09 24.02
C ASP A 176 -9.54 1.86 23.38
N MET A 177 -8.91 2.05 22.24
CA MET A 177 -8.13 1.00 21.57
C MET A 177 -6.98 0.48 22.44
N LYS A 178 -6.26 1.38 23.13
CA LYS A 178 -5.19 1.01 24.06
C LYS A 178 -5.72 0.19 25.22
N CYS A 179 -6.81 0.62 25.85
CA CYS A 179 -7.45 -0.13 26.94
C CYS A 179 -7.88 -1.53 26.48
N ALA A 180 -8.50 -1.66 25.32
CA ALA A 180 -8.92 -2.94 24.77
C ALA A 180 -7.75 -3.90 24.51
N LEU A 181 -6.61 -3.38 24.02
CA LEU A 181 -5.40 -4.17 23.79
C LEU A 181 -4.78 -4.65 25.09
N SER A 182 -4.68 -3.78 26.10
CA SER A 182 -4.12 -4.13 27.40
C SER A 182 -4.94 -5.22 28.14
N ASN A 183 -6.26 -5.17 28.02
CA ASN A 183 -7.14 -6.18 28.60
C ASN A 183 -6.99 -7.56 27.93
N SER A 184 -6.80 -7.58 26.60
CA SER A 184 -6.62 -8.84 25.85
C SER A 184 -5.27 -9.52 26.10
N THR A 185 -4.25 -8.80 26.55
CA THR A 185 -2.95 -9.38 26.91
C THR A 185 -2.94 -9.98 28.31
N SER A 186 -3.76 -9.47 29.23
CA SER A 186 -3.86 -9.98 30.61
C SER A 186 -4.52 -11.37 30.67
N ASP A 187 -5.52 -11.63 29.83
CA ASP A 187 -6.23 -12.92 29.80
C ASP A 187 -5.39 -14.08 29.27
N GLN A 188 -4.33 -13.81 28.49
CA GLN A 188 -3.44 -14.85 27.98
C GLN A 188 -2.35 -15.28 28.96
N SER A 189 -2.21 -14.61 30.10
CA SER A 189 -1.18 -14.91 31.12
C SER A 189 -1.69 -15.83 32.21
N GLN A 190 -2.94 -16.30 32.14
CA GLN A 190 -3.56 -17.18 33.17
C GLN A 190 -3.82 -18.61 32.71
N VAL A 191 -3.18 -19.07 31.62
CA VAL A 191 -3.30 -20.47 31.14
C VAL A 191 -1.96 -21.17 31.20
#